data_aae7465036ad23f400b7e74a4a8ba07d
#
_entry.id   aae7465036ad23f400b7e74a4a8ba07d
#
_cell.length_a   1.000
_cell.length_b   1.000
_cell.length_c   1.000
_cell.angle_alpha   90.00
_cell.angle_beta   90.00
_cell.angle_gamma   90.00
#
_symmetry.space_group_name_H-M   'P 1'
#
loop_
_entity.id
_entity.type
_entity.pdbx_description
1 polymer ?
#
loop_
_entity_poly.entity_id
_entity_poly.type
_entity_poly.pdbx_seq_one_letter_code
_entity_poly.pdbx_strand_id
1 'polypeptide(L)'
;MKTARIVSTAAGMLAVAVPLAHADCVGDIQRMQGQVTKVVDPRVKRLVEFDIKRATREADEGDGGECKEAVDHADKLMSAVVPTP
;
A
#
# COMPACT_ATOMS: atom_id res chain seq x y z
N MET A 1 11.26 20.85 35.95
CA MET A 1 10.97 20.73 35.36
C MET A 1 10.87 20.53 34.58
N LYS A 2 11.07 20.56 34.64
CA LYS A 2 10.89 20.34 33.82
C LYS A 2 10.97 20.02 32.89
N THR A 3 11.13 20.03 32.85
CA THR A 3 11.06 19.74 31.84
C THR A 3 11.05 19.14 31.11
N ALA A 4 11.33 18.90 31.29
CA ALA A 4 11.29 18.26 30.44
C ALA A 4 10.68 17.88 29.73
N ARG A 5 10.42 17.93 29.61
CA ARG A 5 9.81 17.57 28.82
C ARG A 5 9.77 17.63 27.78
N ILE A 6 10.09 17.84 27.73
CA ILE A 6 9.86 17.93 26.67
C ILE A 6 10.23 17.31 25.81
N VAL A 7 10.62 17.10 25.98
CA VAL A 7 10.89 16.64 25.10
C VAL A 7 10.32 15.86 24.57
N SER A 8 10.05 15.46 24.84
CA SER A 8 9.46 14.68 24.38
C SER A 8 8.83 14.86 23.45
N THR A 9 8.58 15.20 23.46
CA THR A 9 7.96 15.51 22.54
C THR A 9 8.49 15.30 21.44
N ALA A 10 9.35 15.43 21.43
CA ALA A 10 9.97 15.34 20.25
C ALA A 10 9.95 14.02 19.72
N ALA A 11 9.92 13.10 20.53
CA ALA A 11 9.93 11.76 20.08
C ALA A 11 8.83 11.51 19.12
N GLY A 12 7.73 12.09 19.33
CA GLY A 12 6.61 11.86 18.46
C GLY A 12 6.86 12.29 17.04
N MET A 13 7.77 13.15 16.87
CA MET A 13 8.00 13.64 15.56
C MET A 13 8.57 12.61 14.66
N LEU A 14 9.21 11.63 15.19
CA LEU A 14 9.82 10.63 14.34
C LEU A 14 8.80 9.89 13.52
N ALA A 15 7.62 9.74 14.05
CA ALA A 15 6.60 9.03 13.33
C ALA A 15 6.22 9.72 12.06
N VAL A 16 6.50 10.99 11.99
CA VAL A 16 6.13 11.74 10.84
C VAL A 16 7.07 11.56 9.70
N ALA A 17 8.15 10.91 9.93
CA ALA A 17 9.15 10.73 8.91
C ALA A 17 8.72 9.78 7.79
N VAL A 18 7.58 9.17 7.89
CA VAL A 18 7.11 8.26 6.85
C VAL A 18 6.89 9.05 5.57
N PRO A 19 7.52 8.61 4.46
CA PRO A 19 7.34 9.31 3.19
C PRO A 19 5.90 9.25 2.73
N LEU A 20 5.45 10.30 2.09
CA LEU A 20 4.10 10.34 1.58
C LEU A 20 3.82 9.22 0.59
N ALA A 21 4.80 8.92 -0.28
CA ALA A 21 4.62 7.86 -1.24
C ALA A 21 4.36 6.52 -0.56
N HIS A 22 5.03 6.29 0.57
CA HIS A 22 4.83 5.07 1.33
C HIS A 22 3.43 5.04 1.94
N ALA A 23 3.01 6.15 2.53
CA ALA A 23 1.69 6.23 3.14
C ALA A 23 0.59 6.04 2.11
N ASP A 24 0.74 6.65 0.93
CA ASP A 24 -0.22 6.50 -0.15
C ASP A 24 -0.30 5.06 -0.60
N CYS A 25 0.84 4.37 -0.66
CA CYS A 25 0.85 3.01 -1.11
C CYS A 25 0.14 2.08 -0.13
N VAL A 26 0.29 2.33 1.16
CA VAL A 26 -0.42 1.53 2.15
C VAL A 26 -1.93 1.67 1.97
N GLY A 27 -2.40 2.89 1.72
CA GLY A 27 -3.80 3.11 1.44
C GLY A 27 -4.26 2.38 0.19
N ASP A 28 -3.43 2.40 -0.85
CA ASP A 28 -3.74 1.69 -2.08
C ASP A 28 -3.79 0.19 -1.87
N ILE A 29 -2.90 -0.36 -1.04
CA ILE A 29 -2.93 -1.79 -0.73
C ILE A 29 -4.25 -2.15 -0.08
N GLN A 30 -4.72 -1.34 0.85
CA GLN A 30 -6.00 -1.60 1.51
C GLN A 30 -7.15 -1.58 0.51
N ARG A 31 -7.11 -0.64 -0.41
CA ARG A 31 -8.12 -0.56 -1.46
C ARG A 31 -8.09 -1.82 -2.33
N MET A 32 -6.89 -2.26 -2.69
CA MET A 32 -6.72 -3.47 -3.51
C MET A 32 -7.26 -4.70 -2.81
N GLN A 33 -7.02 -4.80 -1.51
CA GLN A 33 -7.52 -5.94 -0.74
C GLN A 33 -9.03 -6.03 -0.78
N GLY A 34 -9.69 -4.88 -0.78
CA GLY A 34 -11.15 -4.87 -0.92
C GLY A 34 -11.60 -5.22 -2.33
N GLN A 35 -10.90 -4.72 -3.33
CA GLN A 35 -11.30 -4.93 -4.71
C GLN A 35 -11.05 -6.35 -5.20
N VAL A 36 -9.98 -6.98 -4.71
CA VAL A 36 -9.64 -8.31 -5.19
C VAL A 36 -10.72 -9.34 -4.84
N THR A 37 -11.47 -9.10 -3.79
CA THR A 37 -12.54 -10.02 -3.40
C THR A 37 -13.64 -10.07 -4.45
N LYS A 38 -13.71 -9.07 -5.32
CA LYS A 38 -14.73 -8.99 -6.35
C LYS A 38 -14.27 -9.53 -7.69
N VAL A 39 -13.01 -9.92 -7.77
CA VAL A 39 -12.48 -10.48 -9.01
C VAL A 39 -12.95 -11.90 -9.14
N VAL A 40 -13.60 -12.19 -10.25
CA VAL A 40 -14.21 -13.51 -10.46
C VAL A 40 -13.24 -14.50 -11.08
N ASP A 41 -12.39 -14.04 -11.99
CA ASP A 41 -11.45 -14.92 -12.68
C ASP A 41 -10.36 -15.37 -11.69
N PRO A 42 -10.27 -16.67 -11.41
CA PRO A 42 -9.30 -17.13 -10.40
C PRO A 42 -7.85 -16.88 -10.78
N ARG A 43 -7.53 -16.83 -12.07
CA ARG A 43 -6.15 -16.56 -12.45
C ARG A 43 -5.80 -15.09 -12.20
N VAL A 44 -6.69 -14.21 -12.56
CA VAL A 44 -6.47 -12.78 -12.32
C VAL A 44 -6.42 -12.52 -10.83
N LYS A 45 -7.31 -13.15 -10.08
CA LYS A 45 -7.33 -12.98 -8.63
C LYS A 45 -6.00 -13.37 -8.02
N ARG A 46 -5.42 -14.49 -8.45
CA ARG A 46 -4.12 -14.91 -7.92
C ARG A 46 -3.02 -13.93 -8.27
N LEU A 47 -3.05 -13.39 -9.49
CA LEU A 47 -2.04 -12.42 -9.90
C LEU A 47 -2.15 -11.13 -9.09
N VAL A 48 -3.37 -10.68 -8.86
CA VAL A 48 -3.58 -9.48 -8.06
C VAL A 48 -3.15 -9.73 -6.62
N GLU A 49 -3.46 -10.89 -6.07
CA GLU A 49 -3.04 -11.23 -4.72
C GLU A 49 -1.52 -11.27 -4.61
N PHE A 50 -0.85 -11.77 -5.63
CA PHE A 50 0.60 -11.75 -5.66
C PHE A 50 1.14 -10.33 -5.64
N ASP A 51 0.53 -9.45 -6.44
CA ASP A 51 0.94 -8.04 -6.46
C ASP A 51 0.69 -7.36 -5.13
N ILE A 52 -0.40 -7.71 -4.46
CA ILE A 52 -0.69 -7.15 -3.14
C ILE A 52 0.39 -7.58 -2.15
N LYS A 53 0.80 -8.84 -2.20
CA LYS A 53 1.87 -9.31 -1.32
C LYS A 53 3.19 -8.61 -1.63
N ARG A 54 3.49 -8.43 -2.91
CA ARG A 54 4.70 -7.72 -3.30
C ARG A 54 4.66 -6.28 -2.82
N ALA A 55 3.53 -5.61 -3.04
CA ALA A 55 3.38 -4.23 -2.61
C ALA A 55 3.55 -4.10 -1.10
N THR A 56 2.97 -5.03 -0.35
CA THR A 56 3.08 -5.02 1.10
C THR A 56 4.51 -5.17 1.54
N ARG A 57 5.24 -6.09 0.92
CA ARG A 57 6.64 -6.29 1.27
C ARG A 57 7.47 -5.05 0.96
N GLU A 58 7.25 -4.45 -0.21
CA GLU A 58 8.00 -3.26 -0.57
C GLU A 58 7.68 -2.09 0.35
N ALA A 59 6.43 -1.97 0.74
CA ALA A 59 6.04 -0.94 1.68
C ALA A 59 6.72 -1.15 3.03
N ASP A 60 6.79 -2.39 3.49
CA ASP A 60 7.45 -2.71 4.75
C ASP A 60 8.94 -2.39 4.70
N GLU A 61 9.54 -2.49 3.52
CA GLU A 61 10.94 -2.18 3.32
C GLU A 61 11.18 -0.68 3.09
N GLY A 62 10.12 0.09 3.06
CA GLY A 62 10.24 1.52 2.84
C GLY A 62 10.40 1.94 1.39
N ASP A 63 10.16 1.01 0.47
CA ASP A 63 10.31 1.30 -0.96
C ASP A 63 8.95 1.67 -1.56
N GLY A 64 8.62 2.95 -1.46
CA GLY A 64 7.34 3.43 -1.95
C GLY A 64 7.20 3.34 -3.46
N GLY A 65 8.31 3.50 -4.18
CA GLY A 65 8.27 3.40 -5.63
C GLY A 65 7.93 2.01 -6.12
N GLU A 66 8.58 1.00 -5.56
CA GLU A 66 8.28 -0.37 -5.93
C GLU A 66 6.89 -0.80 -5.48
N CYS A 67 6.47 -0.31 -4.32
CA CYS A 67 5.12 -0.57 -3.86
C CYS A 67 4.10 -0.02 -4.85
N LYS A 68 4.30 1.20 -5.33
CA LYS A 68 3.40 1.80 -6.31
C LYS A 68 3.39 1.03 -7.61
N GLU A 69 4.53 0.55 -8.04
CA GLU A 69 4.58 -0.25 -9.27
C GLU A 69 3.73 -1.50 -9.15
N ALA A 70 3.81 -2.17 -8.01
CA ALA A 70 3.00 -3.37 -7.80
C ALA A 70 1.51 -3.02 -7.79
N VAL A 71 1.15 -1.93 -7.15
CA VAL A 71 -0.24 -1.49 -7.12
C VAL A 71 -0.73 -1.15 -8.53
N ASP A 72 0.08 -0.44 -9.29
CA ASP A 72 -0.30 -0.07 -10.66
C ASP A 72 -0.50 -1.30 -11.53
N HIS A 73 0.35 -2.30 -11.36
CA HIS A 73 0.21 -3.55 -12.11
C HIS A 73 -1.10 -4.25 -11.74
N ALA A 74 -1.42 -4.29 -10.46
CA ALA A 74 -2.68 -4.89 -10.01
C ALA A 74 -3.88 -4.14 -10.56
N ASP A 75 -3.81 -2.81 -10.57
CA ASP A 75 -4.88 -2.00 -11.14
C ASP A 75 -5.11 -2.35 -12.61
N LYS A 76 -4.04 -2.50 -13.36
CA LYS A 76 -4.15 -2.83 -14.77
C LYS A 76 -4.76 -4.21 -14.97
N LEU A 77 -4.37 -5.16 -14.15
CA LEU A 77 -4.94 -6.50 -14.23
C LEU A 77 -6.45 -6.47 -13.97
N MET A 78 -6.85 -5.74 -12.96
CA MET A 78 -8.26 -5.69 -12.61
C MET A 78 -9.06 -4.92 -13.65
N SER A 79 -8.50 -3.88 -14.22
CA SER A 79 -9.18 -3.11 -15.25
C SER A 79 -9.40 -3.91 -16.51
N ALA A 80 -8.46 -4.79 -16.82
CA ALA A 80 -8.54 -5.56 -18.07
C ALA A 80 -9.66 -6.60 -18.01
N VAL A 81 -10.05 -7.04 -16.82
CA VAL A 81 -11.06 -8.09 -16.71
C VAL A 81 -12.41 -7.60 -16.26
N VAL A 82 -12.50 -6.38 -15.78
CA VAL A 82 -13.78 -5.85 -15.37
C VAL A 82 -14.58 -5.52 -16.61
N PRO A 83 -15.68 -6.21 -16.84
CA PRO A 83 -16.47 -5.92 -18.04
C PRO A 83 -17.07 -4.54 -17.91
N THR A 84 -17.04 -3.84 -18.99
CA THR A 84 -17.71 -2.58 -19.03
C THR A 84 -19.15 -2.83 -19.33
N PRO A 85 -20.01 -2.19 -18.62
CA PRO A 85 -21.45 -2.35 -18.85
C PRO A 85 -21.88 -1.92 -20.21
#